data_8185d689bbaa9f54659cf14b4b32e7c4
#
_entry.id   8185d689bbaa9f54659cf14b4b32e7c4
#
_cell.length_a   1.000
_cell.length_b   1.000
_cell.length_c   1.000
_cell.angle_alpha   90.00
_cell.angle_beta   90.00
_cell.angle_gamma   90.00
#
_symmetry.space_group_name_H-M   'P 1'
#
loop_
_entity.id
_entity.type
_entity.pdbx_description
1 polymer ?
#
loop_
_entity_poly.entity_id
_entity_poly.type
_entity_poly.pdbx_seq_one_letter_code
_entity_poly.pdbx_strand_id
1 'polypeptide(L)'
;MKKLALTIFFETFILVLLGLVMVMTASGTYSVHKFSNVFYLFNSHFGKVIFGLIALIVFSFIPYEAYKEYSKPALILVTLFLIFILLFGNSVKGADRWVSIFGSTFQPAEIAKLILIIHLAKLIEDKGEIIKDFWNGFFYLFFWVILISVLIMLEPNISNGMLLIFISLVILFVGGAKLTHIISTSFITMFSALSVAMLFSHSRERILSFINSVQHGGDLNFQVKQALYGLGSGGLTGVGIGHSNQSNLFLPESYGDFIFAILGEETGFIGAVIVLLAFLFLFIAGLYISKKAKDKFGQMLGFGISFSILTYALVNASVAIGLIPTTGLPLPFISYGGTSMILMCMSVGILVNIAVTNSISNKENDFIEQPIILDED
;
A
#
# COMPACT_ATOMS: atom_id res chain seq x y z
N MET A 1 -3.76 9.65 22.69
CA MET A 1 -3.11 9.77 21.36
C MET A 1 -1.65 9.31 21.38
N LYS A 2 -0.74 9.80 22.25
CA LYS A 2 0.67 9.37 22.30
C LYS A 2 0.86 7.85 22.46
N LYS A 3 0.09 7.18 23.33
CA LYS A 3 0.14 5.73 23.49
C LYS A 3 -0.19 5.01 22.15
N LEU A 4 -1.21 5.48 21.44
CA LEU A 4 -1.63 4.90 20.16
C LEU A 4 -0.58 5.11 19.06
N ALA A 5 0.06 6.29 19.02
CA ALA A 5 1.19 6.56 18.14
C ALA A 5 2.33 5.56 18.35
N LEU A 6 2.70 5.32 19.62
CA LEU A 6 3.71 4.32 19.98
C LEU A 6 3.27 2.91 19.60
N THR A 7 2.01 2.55 19.82
CA THR A 7 1.50 1.22 19.44
C THR A 7 1.63 0.98 17.94
N ILE A 8 1.20 1.94 17.07
CA ILE A 8 1.35 1.82 15.62
C ILE A 8 2.84 1.74 15.21
N PHE A 9 3.69 2.53 15.85
CA PHE A 9 5.13 2.48 15.59
C PHE A 9 5.70 1.10 15.88
N PHE A 10 5.44 0.53 17.06
CA PHE A 10 5.95 -0.79 17.44
C PHE A 10 5.33 -1.91 16.63
N GLU A 11 4.04 -1.82 16.31
CA GLU A 11 3.37 -2.80 15.43
C GLU A 11 4.00 -2.83 14.05
N THR A 12 4.20 -1.66 13.44
CA THR A 12 4.90 -1.56 12.15
C THR A 12 6.32 -2.12 12.24
N PHE A 13 7.04 -1.81 13.31
CA PHE A 13 8.38 -2.35 13.54
C PHE A 13 8.37 -3.89 13.62
N ILE A 14 7.40 -4.48 14.33
CA ILE A 14 7.24 -5.94 14.42
C ILE A 14 6.92 -6.54 13.03
N LEU A 15 6.01 -5.92 12.25
CA LEU A 15 5.70 -6.38 10.88
C LEU A 15 6.93 -6.31 9.97
N VAL A 16 7.76 -5.27 10.09
CA VAL A 16 9.01 -5.13 9.33
C VAL A 16 10.03 -6.20 9.74
N LEU A 17 10.16 -6.50 11.03
CA LEU A 17 11.03 -7.60 11.50
C LEU A 17 10.54 -8.96 10.99
N LEU A 18 9.23 -9.21 11.04
CA LEU A 18 8.64 -10.41 10.45
C LEU A 18 8.96 -10.49 8.96
N GLY A 19 8.84 -9.37 8.24
CA GLY A 19 9.19 -9.28 6.83
C GLY A 19 10.65 -9.64 6.53
N LEU A 20 11.58 -9.20 7.38
CA LEU A 20 12.99 -9.60 7.26
C LEU A 20 13.18 -11.10 7.39
N VAL A 21 12.52 -11.74 8.37
CA VAL A 21 12.57 -13.18 8.55
C VAL A 21 11.97 -13.89 7.35
N MET A 22 10.78 -13.47 6.90
CA MET A 22 10.09 -14.09 5.77
C MET A 22 10.86 -13.94 4.45
N VAL A 23 11.46 -12.78 4.20
CA VAL A 23 12.29 -12.58 2.99
C VAL A 23 13.56 -13.45 3.06
N MET A 24 14.16 -13.62 4.24
CA MET A 24 15.33 -14.49 4.41
C MET A 24 14.98 -15.95 4.04
N THR A 25 13.88 -16.48 4.57
CA THR A 25 13.45 -17.86 4.32
C THR A 25 12.96 -18.06 2.88
N ALA A 26 12.16 -17.14 2.36
CA ALA A 26 11.55 -17.26 1.03
C ALA A 26 12.53 -17.01 -0.13
N SER A 27 13.64 -16.30 0.09
CA SER A 27 14.55 -15.92 -1.00
C SER A 27 15.86 -16.72 -1.09
N GLY A 28 16.17 -17.52 -0.09
CA GLY A 28 17.47 -18.18 0.04
C GLY A 28 17.83 -19.07 -1.16
N THR A 29 16.97 -20.00 -1.52
CA THR A 29 17.18 -20.94 -2.64
C THR A 29 17.29 -20.19 -3.99
N TYR A 30 16.42 -19.23 -4.23
CA TYR A 30 16.48 -18.40 -5.43
C TYR A 30 17.77 -17.59 -5.50
N SER A 31 18.22 -17.04 -4.37
CA SER A 31 19.46 -16.25 -4.27
C SER A 31 20.68 -17.08 -4.60
N VAL A 32 20.75 -18.33 -4.12
CA VAL A 32 21.85 -19.26 -4.47
C VAL A 32 21.84 -19.55 -5.96
N HIS A 33 20.68 -19.92 -6.50
CA HIS A 33 20.57 -20.32 -7.90
C HIS A 33 20.95 -19.19 -8.86
N LYS A 34 20.57 -17.95 -8.55
CA LYS A 34 20.77 -16.80 -9.46
C LYS A 34 22.04 -16.00 -9.21
N PHE A 35 22.48 -15.90 -7.96
CA PHE A 35 23.58 -15.02 -7.54
C PHE A 35 24.72 -15.77 -6.83
N SER A 36 24.63 -17.11 -6.70
CA SER A 36 25.61 -17.93 -5.99
C SER A 36 25.86 -17.48 -4.54
N ASN A 37 24.91 -16.79 -3.93
CA ASN A 37 24.99 -16.29 -2.57
C ASN A 37 23.59 -16.35 -1.91
N VAL A 38 23.45 -17.13 -0.83
CA VAL A 38 22.19 -17.31 -0.09
C VAL A 38 21.59 -15.99 0.38
N PHE A 39 22.43 -15.07 0.84
CA PHE A 39 22.01 -13.83 1.48
C PHE A 39 21.94 -12.62 0.52
N TYR A 40 22.10 -12.82 -0.79
CA TYR A 40 22.14 -11.69 -1.72
C TYR A 40 20.87 -10.83 -1.66
N LEU A 41 19.69 -11.42 -1.82
CA LEU A 41 18.41 -10.71 -1.76
C LEU A 41 18.11 -10.22 -0.34
N PHE A 42 18.41 -11.00 0.68
CA PHE A 42 18.24 -10.60 2.08
C PHE A 42 19.06 -9.32 2.39
N ASN A 43 20.34 -9.29 2.07
CA ASN A 43 21.19 -8.12 2.32
C ASN A 43 20.70 -6.88 1.57
N SER A 44 20.28 -7.07 0.30
CA SER A 44 19.67 -5.99 -0.49
C SER A 44 18.38 -5.47 0.17
N HIS A 45 17.55 -6.36 0.69
CA HIS A 45 16.31 -5.98 1.39
C HIS A 45 16.58 -5.34 2.75
N PHE A 46 17.54 -5.87 3.51
CA PHE A 46 17.93 -5.34 4.82
C PHE A 46 18.35 -3.87 4.75
N GLY A 47 19.17 -3.51 3.74
CA GLY A 47 19.51 -2.12 3.50
C GLY A 47 18.27 -1.21 3.29
N LYS A 48 17.31 -1.68 2.49
CA LYS A 48 16.06 -0.95 2.21
C LYS A 48 15.16 -0.83 3.45
N VAL A 49 15.15 -1.85 4.29
CA VAL A 49 14.46 -1.82 5.59
C VAL A 49 15.06 -0.76 6.51
N ILE A 50 16.39 -0.66 6.59
CA ILE A 50 17.04 0.39 7.38
C ILE A 50 16.60 1.78 6.88
N PHE A 51 16.63 2.03 5.57
CA PHE A 51 16.14 3.29 5.00
C PHE A 51 14.65 3.51 5.27
N GLY A 52 13.83 2.46 5.23
CA GLY A 52 12.42 2.52 5.59
C GLY A 52 12.21 2.92 7.04
N LEU A 53 12.92 2.31 7.98
CA LEU A 53 12.83 2.66 9.40
C LEU A 53 13.34 4.08 9.69
N ILE A 54 14.41 4.52 9.02
CA ILE A 54 14.87 5.92 9.09
C ILE A 54 13.77 6.84 8.56
N ALA A 55 13.14 6.52 7.43
CA ALA A 55 12.04 7.31 6.88
C ALA A 55 10.86 7.36 7.86
N LEU A 56 10.45 6.24 8.48
CA LEU A 56 9.40 6.22 9.50
C LEU A 56 9.72 7.19 10.64
N ILE A 57 10.94 7.17 11.16
CA ILE A 57 11.36 8.06 12.25
C ILE A 57 11.37 9.52 11.77
N VAL A 58 12.02 9.83 10.65
CA VAL A 58 12.13 11.20 10.13
C VAL A 58 10.74 11.80 9.88
N PHE A 59 9.86 11.06 9.20
CA PHE A 59 8.53 11.54 8.86
C PHE A 59 7.57 11.59 10.05
N SER A 60 7.90 10.94 11.17
CA SER A 60 7.17 11.12 12.43
C SER A 60 7.43 12.48 13.12
N PHE A 61 8.53 13.15 12.76
CA PHE A 61 8.87 14.48 13.28
C PHE A 61 8.45 15.63 12.37
N ILE A 62 8.22 15.37 11.07
CA ILE A 62 7.81 16.42 10.14
C ILE A 62 6.32 16.74 10.36
N PRO A 63 5.95 18.00 10.68
CA PRO A 63 4.54 18.36 10.84
C PRO A 63 3.73 18.02 9.60
N TYR A 64 2.62 17.29 9.79
CA TYR A 64 1.81 16.84 8.65
C TYR A 64 1.21 18.00 7.85
N GLU A 65 1.00 19.16 8.48
CA GLU A 65 0.52 20.38 7.83
C GLU A 65 1.46 20.86 6.70
N ALA A 66 2.76 20.59 6.82
CA ALA A 66 3.73 20.96 5.77
C ALA A 66 3.43 20.27 4.43
N TYR A 67 2.92 19.03 4.45
CA TYR A 67 2.56 18.32 3.22
C TYR A 67 1.42 18.98 2.46
N LYS A 68 0.58 19.74 3.15
CA LYS A 68 -0.54 20.46 2.55
C LYS A 68 -0.05 21.52 1.55
N GLU A 69 0.95 22.31 1.91
CA GLU A 69 1.50 23.38 1.07
C GLU A 69 2.17 22.83 -0.18
N TYR A 70 2.97 21.76 -0.02
CA TYR A 70 3.75 21.19 -1.11
C TYR A 70 3.00 20.12 -1.93
N SER A 71 1.76 19.79 -1.60
CA SER A 71 1.00 18.68 -2.24
C SER A 71 0.82 18.90 -3.75
N LYS A 72 0.46 20.11 -4.18
CA LYS A 72 0.23 20.42 -5.60
C LYS A 72 1.53 20.44 -6.43
N PRO A 73 2.60 21.16 -6.04
CA PRO A 73 3.87 21.09 -6.78
C PRO A 73 4.47 19.70 -6.77
N ALA A 74 4.36 18.92 -5.67
CA ALA A 74 4.81 17.55 -5.62
C ALA A 74 4.03 16.65 -6.59
N LEU A 75 2.71 16.83 -6.70
CA LEU A 75 1.88 16.07 -7.63
C LEU A 75 2.25 16.39 -9.09
N ILE A 76 2.46 17.66 -9.43
CA ILE A 76 2.90 18.06 -10.77
C ILE A 76 4.26 17.43 -11.08
N LEU A 77 5.21 17.53 -10.16
CA LEU A 77 6.55 16.97 -10.34
C LEU A 77 6.52 15.46 -10.56
N VAL A 78 5.77 14.72 -9.77
CA VAL A 78 5.65 13.26 -9.94
C VAL A 78 4.90 12.90 -11.22
N THR A 79 3.91 13.69 -11.64
CA THR A 79 3.22 13.51 -12.92
C THR A 79 4.19 13.66 -14.09
N LEU A 80 5.01 14.71 -14.07
CA LEU A 80 6.05 14.93 -15.08
C LEU A 80 7.08 13.78 -15.07
N PHE A 81 7.41 13.26 -13.91
CA PHE A 81 8.34 12.15 -13.77
C PHE A 81 7.76 10.84 -14.32
N LEU A 82 6.47 10.53 -14.09
CA LEU A 82 5.80 9.39 -14.72
C LEU A 82 5.77 9.54 -16.25
N ILE A 83 5.45 10.73 -16.78
CA ILE A 83 5.48 11.00 -18.22
C ILE A 83 6.92 10.81 -18.78
N PHE A 84 7.92 11.31 -18.06
CA PHE A 84 9.32 11.14 -18.47
C PHE A 84 9.70 9.64 -18.58
N ILE A 85 9.27 8.81 -17.62
CA ILE A 85 9.54 7.37 -17.66
C ILE A 85 8.81 6.68 -18.81
N LEU A 86 7.57 7.05 -19.09
CA LEU A 86 6.83 6.53 -20.23
C LEU A 86 7.52 6.84 -21.59
N LEU A 87 8.20 7.98 -21.68
CA LEU A 87 8.86 8.40 -22.93
C LEU A 87 10.31 7.91 -23.03
N PHE A 88 11.04 7.80 -21.93
CA PHE A 88 12.48 7.58 -21.89
C PHE A 88 12.92 6.43 -20.97
N GLY A 89 11.99 5.72 -20.34
CA GLY A 89 12.30 4.62 -19.42
C GLY A 89 12.93 3.43 -20.13
N ASN A 90 13.83 2.73 -19.43
CA ASN A 90 14.38 1.47 -19.90
C ASN A 90 13.53 0.30 -19.41
N SER A 91 13.22 -0.64 -20.29
CA SER A 91 12.44 -1.82 -19.91
C SER A 91 13.26 -2.78 -19.05
N VAL A 92 12.81 -2.95 -17.80
CA VAL A 92 13.32 -3.99 -16.89
C VAL A 92 12.26 -5.07 -16.75
N LYS A 93 12.60 -6.32 -17.07
CA LYS A 93 11.65 -7.46 -17.10
C LYS A 93 10.45 -7.22 -18.06
N GLY A 94 10.63 -6.48 -19.16
CA GLY A 94 9.58 -6.23 -20.15
C GLY A 94 8.54 -5.17 -19.76
N ALA A 95 8.82 -4.35 -18.75
CA ALA A 95 8.00 -3.20 -18.37
C ALA A 95 8.88 -1.99 -18.03
N ASP A 96 8.51 -0.84 -18.60
CA ASP A 96 9.23 0.44 -18.44
C ASP A 96 8.80 1.18 -17.17
N ARG A 97 8.84 0.50 -16.02
CA ARG A 97 8.30 1.00 -14.74
C ARG A 97 9.33 1.13 -13.62
N TRP A 98 10.60 0.85 -13.92
CA TRP A 98 11.67 0.88 -12.92
C TRP A 98 12.79 1.81 -13.36
N VAL A 99 13.22 2.66 -12.45
CA VAL A 99 14.42 3.49 -12.64
C VAL A 99 15.51 2.95 -11.74
N SER A 100 16.69 2.70 -12.29
CA SER A 100 17.86 2.31 -11.51
C SER A 100 18.59 3.56 -11.06
N ILE A 101 18.61 3.82 -9.75
CA ILE A 101 19.34 4.92 -9.13
C ILE A 101 20.36 4.32 -8.16
N PHE A 102 21.66 4.56 -8.39
CA PHE A 102 22.76 4.01 -7.58
C PHE A 102 22.67 2.49 -7.33
N GLY A 103 22.27 1.72 -8.35
CA GLY A 103 22.16 0.27 -8.26
C GLY A 103 20.91 -0.25 -7.54
N SER A 104 20.04 0.63 -7.05
CA SER A 104 18.74 0.27 -6.47
C SER A 104 17.61 0.57 -7.47
N THR A 105 16.67 -0.36 -7.61
CA THR A 105 15.48 -0.14 -8.44
C THR A 105 14.44 0.66 -7.68
N PHE A 106 14.00 1.73 -8.31
CA PHE A 106 13.02 2.67 -7.78
C PHE A 106 11.78 2.69 -8.67
N GLN A 107 10.59 2.62 -8.07
CA GLN A 107 9.32 2.66 -8.78
C GLN A 107 8.56 3.96 -8.49
N PRO A 108 8.49 4.91 -9.44
CA PRO A 108 7.84 6.20 -9.25
C PRO A 108 6.35 6.12 -8.95
N ALA A 109 5.66 5.11 -9.47
CA ALA A 109 4.26 4.86 -9.19
C ALA A 109 3.96 4.77 -7.67
N GLU A 110 4.91 4.26 -6.87
CA GLU A 110 4.73 4.17 -5.42
C GLU A 110 4.70 5.56 -4.75
N ILE A 111 5.59 6.48 -5.18
CA ILE A 111 5.54 7.87 -4.70
C ILE A 111 4.27 8.56 -5.17
N ALA A 112 3.89 8.36 -6.43
CA ALA A 112 2.70 9.00 -7.00
C ALA A 112 1.44 8.68 -6.19
N LYS A 113 1.32 7.44 -5.69
CA LYS A 113 0.20 7.02 -4.84
C LYS A 113 0.13 7.82 -3.53
N LEU A 114 1.24 7.93 -2.81
CA LEU A 114 1.26 8.66 -1.54
C LEU A 114 0.99 10.16 -1.77
N ILE A 115 1.63 10.77 -2.77
CA ILE A 115 1.43 12.17 -3.10
C ILE A 115 -0.02 12.44 -3.53
N LEU A 116 -0.64 11.52 -4.28
CA LEU A 116 -2.05 11.65 -4.65
C LEU A 116 -2.96 11.60 -3.42
N ILE A 117 -2.73 10.70 -2.47
CA ILE A 117 -3.50 10.63 -1.21
C ILE A 117 -3.37 11.97 -0.44
N ILE A 118 -2.15 12.50 -0.32
CA ILE A 118 -1.89 13.80 0.32
C ILE A 118 -2.65 14.92 -0.41
N HIS A 119 -2.59 14.95 -1.74
CA HIS A 119 -3.25 16.00 -2.52
C HIS A 119 -4.78 15.90 -2.48
N LEU A 120 -5.33 14.67 -2.52
CA LEU A 120 -6.77 14.46 -2.36
C LEU A 120 -7.26 14.91 -0.98
N ALA A 121 -6.52 14.61 0.09
CA ALA A 121 -6.85 15.07 1.44
C ALA A 121 -6.94 16.60 1.51
N LYS A 122 -5.98 17.31 0.88
CA LYS A 122 -6.00 18.77 0.75
C LYS A 122 -7.21 19.25 -0.05
N LEU A 123 -7.44 18.68 -1.22
CA LEU A 123 -8.55 19.12 -2.09
C LEU A 123 -9.92 18.91 -1.43
N ILE A 124 -10.09 17.82 -0.66
CA ILE A 124 -11.33 17.57 0.10
C ILE A 124 -11.54 18.66 1.15
N GLU A 125 -10.50 19.07 1.85
CA GLU A 125 -10.57 20.17 2.80
C GLU A 125 -10.89 21.50 2.10
N ASP A 126 -10.18 21.83 1.01
CA ASP A 126 -10.35 23.08 0.26
C ASP A 126 -11.75 23.21 -0.38
N LYS A 127 -12.32 22.09 -0.86
CA LYS A 127 -13.63 22.08 -1.53
C LYS A 127 -14.81 21.98 -0.56
N GLY A 128 -14.64 21.36 0.61
CA GLY A 128 -15.70 21.19 1.60
C GLY A 128 -16.98 20.63 0.97
N GLU A 129 -18.12 21.31 1.18
CA GLU A 129 -19.44 20.88 0.68
C GLU A 129 -19.56 20.88 -0.87
N ILE A 130 -18.70 21.63 -1.58
CA ILE A 130 -18.70 21.71 -3.05
C ILE A 130 -18.40 20.33 -3.67
N ILE A 131 -17.74 19.41 -2.94
CA ILE A 131 -17.48 18.04 -3.39
C ILE A 131 -18.75 17.28 -3.79
N LYS A 132 -19.93 17.70 -3.30
CA LYS A 132 -21.24 17.14 -3.64
C LYS A 132 -21.74 17.56 -5.02
N ASP A 133 -21.19 18.62 -5.61
CA ASP A 133 -21.43 19.01 -7.00
C ASP A 133 -20.52 18.17 -7.91
N PHE A 134 -21.11 17.64 -9.02
CA PHE A 134 -20.36 16.75 -9.89
C PHE A 134 -19.22 17.48 -10.62
N TRP A 135 -19.50 18.64 -11.24
CA TRP A 135 -18.52 19.31 -12.10
C TRP A 135 -17.52 20.19 -11.33
N ASN A 136 -18.01 21.01 -10.38
CA ASN A 136 -17.19 21.98 -9.67
C ASN A 136 -16.44 21.39 -8.46
N GLY A 137 -16.91 20.23 -7.98
CA GLY A 137 -16.34 19.54 -6.84
C GLY A 137 -15.73 18.20 -7.25
N PHE A 138 -16.56 17.16 -7.31
CA PHE A 138 -16.14 15.78 -7.47
C PHE A 138 -15.21 15.54 -8.68
N PHE A 139 -15.61 15.98 -9.87
CA PHE A 139 -14.85 15.76 -11.11
C PHE A 139 -13.47 16.42 -11.08
N TYR A 140 -13.33 17.57 -10.43
CA TYR A 140 -12.04 18.23 -10.28
C TYR A 140 -11.04 17.38 -9.46
N LEU A 141 -11.49 16.74 -8.36
CA LEU A 141 -10.66 15.85 -7.57
C LEU A 141 -10.39 14.55 -8.33
N PHE A 142 -11.42 14.01 -8.96
CA PHE A 142 -11.35 12.76 -9.71
C PHE A 142 -10.47 12.85 -10.95
N PHE A 143 -10.34 14.02 -11.55
CA PHE A 143 -9.42 14.27 -12.66
C PHE A 143 -7.97 13.88 -12.31
N TRP A 144 -7.49 14.28 -11.14
CA TRP A 144 -6.15 13.91 -10.67
C TRP A 144 -6.00 12.41 -10.45
N VAL A 145 -7.04 11.78 -9.93
CA VAL A 145 -7.07 10.31 -9.78
C VAL A 145 -6.91 9.62 -11.11
N ILE A 146 -7.71 10.01 -12.10
CA ILE A 146 -7.64 9.41 -13.45
C ILE A 146 -6.29 9.70 -14.10
N LEU A 147 -5.82 10.94 -14.05
CA LEU A 147 -4.53 11.31 -14.66
C LEU A 147 -3.39 10.43 -14.16
N ILE A 148 -3.21 10.33 -12.83
CA ILE A 148 -2.13 9.53 -12.24
C ILE A 148 -2.35 8.04 -12.48
N SER A 149 -3.57 7.54 -12.34
CA SER A 149 -3.85 6.12 -12.52
C SER A 149 -3.65 5.66 -13.96
N VAL A 150 -4.05 6.47 -14.94
CA VAL A 150 -3.82 6.18 -16.37
C VAL A 150 -2.32 6.16 -16.68
N LEU A 151 -1.54 7.12 -16.19
CA LEU A 151 -0.08 7.11 -16.37
C LEU A 151 0.54 5.83 -15.80
N ILE A 152 0.13 5.41 -14.60
CA ILE A 152 0.60 4.16 -13.99
C ILE A 152 0.16 2.93 -14.81
N MET A 153 -1.06 2.92 -15.35
CA MET A 153 -1.55 1.81 -16.19
C MET A 153 -0.78 1.71 -17.50
N LEU A 154 -0.38 2.83 -18.07
CA LEU A 154 0.43 2.88 -19.28
C LEU A 154 1.87 2.35 -19.09
N GLU A 155 2.37 2.31 -17.85
CA GLU A 155 3.62 1.63 -17.47
C GLU A 155 3.46 0.09 -17.33
N PRO A 156 2.65 -0.61 -18.07
CA PRO A 156 2.00 -1.92 -17.88
C PRO A 156 1.78 -2.34 -16.39
N ASN A 157 1.26 -1.42 -15.60
CA ASN A 157 0.99 -1.62 -14.17
C ASN A 157 -0.50 -1.43 -13.83
N ILE A 158 -1.35 -2.18 -14.54
CA ILE A 158 -2.81 -2.02 -14.51
C ILE A 158 -3.36 -2.25 -13.10
N SER A 159 -2.88 -3.28 -12.40
CA SER A 159 -3.36 -3.60 -11.04
C SER A 159 -3.13 -2.45 -10.04
N ASN A 160 -1.96 -1.81 -10.09
CA ASN A 160 -1.68 -0.65 -9.24
C ASN A 160 -2.57 0.56 -9.58
N GLY A 161 -2.80 0.82 -10.88
CA GLY A 161 -3.68 1.91 -11.32
C GLY A 161 -5.13 1.68 -10.88
N MET A 162 -5.65 0.46 -11.05
CA MET A 162 -7.00 0.09 -10.59
C MET A 162 -7.14 0.22 -9.07
N LEU A 163 -6.15 -0.27 -8.32
CA LEU A 163 -6.17 -0.18 -6.87
C LEU A 163 -6.12 1.27 -6.39
N LEU A 164 -5.34 2.12 -7.07
CA LEU A 164 -5.27 3.55 -6.77
C LEU A 164 -6.61 4.25 -7.01
N ILE A 165 -7.32 3.94 -8.12
CA ILE A 165 -8.68 4.43 -8.36
C ILE A 165 -9.62 4.00 -7.24
N PHE A 166 -9.60 2.72 -6.87
CA PHE A 166 -10.45 2.19 -5.80
C PHE A 166 -10.21 2.90 -4.47
N ILE A 167 -8.95 3.00 -4.02
CA ILE A 167 -8.58 3.69 -2.78
C ILE A 167 -9.02 5.15 -2.83
N SER A 168 -8.78 5.84 -3.95
CA SER A 168 -9.14 7.25 -4.13
C SER A 168 -10.65 7.47 -4.10
N LEU A 169 -11.44 6.61 -4.74
CA LEU A 169 -12.92 6.70 -4.70
C LEU A 169 -13.45 6.53 -3.28
N VAL A 170 -12.88 5.62 -2.49
CA VAL A 170 -13.25 5.46 -1.08
C VAL A 170 -12.87 6.69 -0.26
N ILE A 171 -11.69 7.28 -0.50
CA ILE A 171 -11.28 8.55 0.15
C ILE A 171 -12.26 9.67 -0.22
N LEU A 172 -12.65 9.81 -1.49
CA LEU A 172 -13.61 10.81 -1.94
C LEU A 172 -15.00 10.60 -1.31
N PHE A 173 -15.45 9.35 -1.17
CA PHE A 173 -16.71 9.01 -0.50
C PHE A 173 -16.70 9.42 0.97
N VAL A 174 -15.67 9.04 1.72
CA VAL A 174 -15.50 9.42 3.13
C VAL A 174 -15.31 10.95 3.26
N GLY A 175 -14.72 11.58 2.23
CA GLY A 175 -14.57 13.02 2.11
C GLY A 175 -15.88 13.79 1.93
N GLY A 176 -16.99 13.10 1.59
CA GLY A 176 -18.33 13.68 1.46
C GLY A 176 -18.90 13.70 0.03
N ALA A 177 -18.24 13.06 -0.94
CA ALA A 177 -18.80 12.91 -2.29
C ALA A 177 -20.09 12.09 -2.28
N LYS A 178 -21.04 12.43 -3.17
CA LYS A 178 -22.30 11.68 -3.29
C LYS A 178 -22.06 10.26 -3.78
N LEU A 179 -22.75 9.29 -3.17
CA LEU A 179 -22.66 7.87 -3.55
C LEU A 179 -22.99 7.65 -5.04
N THR A 180 -23.89 8.44 -5.60
CA THR A 180 -24.24 8.36 -7.04
C THR A 180 -23.04 8.67 -7.94
N HIS A 181 -22.21 9.66 -7.57
CA HIS A 181 -20.98 9.98 -8.32
C HIS A 181 -19.95 8.84 -8.21
N ILE A 182 -19.81 8.26 -7.01
CA ILE A 182 -18.89 7.13 -6.76
C ILE A 182 -19.30 5.92 -7.58
N ILE A 183 -20.58 5.50 -7.52
CA ILE A 183 -21.06 4.32 -8.25
C ILE A 183 -20.91 4.51 -9.76
N SER A 184 -21.37 5.64 -10.31
CA SER A 184 -21.28 5.89 -11.75
C SER A 184 -19.84 5.90 -12.25
N THR A 185 -18.94 6.58 -11.54
CA THR A 185 -17.51 6.61 -11.92
C THR A 185 -16.81 5.28 -11.70
N SER A 186 -17.16 4.51 -10.65
CA SER A 186 -16.63 3.16 -10.44
C SER A 186 -16.98 2.23 -11.61
N PHE A 187 -18.23 2.29 -12.08
CA PHE A 187 -18.68 1.48 -13.21
C PHE A 187 -17.91 1.83 -14.50
N ILE A 188 -17.80 3.13 -14.80
CA ILE A 188 -17.09 3.61 -16.00
C ILE A 188 -15.62 3.25 -15.94
N THR A 189 -14.96 3.49 -14.80
CA THR A 189 -13.52 3.21 -14.65
C THR A 189 -13.21 1.72 -14.64
N MET A 190 -14.05 0.88 -14.02
CA MET A 190 -13.89 -0.56 -14.03
C MET A 190 -14.01 -1.12 -15.47
N PHE A 191 -15.03 -0.68 -16.20
CA PHE A 191 -15.21 -1.11 -17.60
C PHE A 191 -14.05 -0.65 -18.49
N SER A 192 -13.62 0.62 -18.36
CA SER A 192 -12.50 1.16 -19.11
C SER A 192 -11.19 0.44 -18.76
N ALA A 193 -10.92 0.19 -17.49
CA ALA A 193 -9.72 -0.50 -17.04
C ALA A 193 -9.69 -1.97 -17.52
N LEU A 194 -10.84 -2.65 -17.52
CA LEU A 194 -10.96 -4.00 -18.08
C LEU A 194 -10.69 -4.00 -19.57
N SER A 195 -11.23 -3.02 -20.31
CA SER A 195 -10.98 -2.87 -21.75
C SER A 195 -9.50 -2.64 -22.04
N VAL A 196 -8.85 -1.76 -21.27
CA VAL A 196 -7.40 -1.52 -21.38
C VAL A 196 -6.60 -2.77 -21.03
N ALA A 197 -6.99 -3.50 -19.97
CA ALA A 197 -6.32 -4.73 -19.56
C ALA A 197 -6.34 -5.81 -20.67
N MET A 198 -7.40 -5.88 -21.45
CA MET A 198 -7.52 -6.81 -22.58
C MET A 198 -6.60 -6.47 -23.76
N LEU A 199 -6.10 -5.24 -23.86
CA LEU A 199 -5.12 -4.84 -24.90
C LEU A 199 -3.71 -5.36 -24.60
N PHE A 200 -3.35 -5.56 -23.33
CA PHE A 200 -2.05 -6.05 -22.91
C PHE A 200 -2.07 -7.57 -22.74
N SER A 201 -1.27 -8.31 -23.53
CA SER A 201 -1.25 -9.78 -23.54
C SER A 201 -1.09 -10.38 -22.15
N HIS A 202 -0.13 -9.87 -21.37
CA HIS A 202 0.16 -10.36 -20.02
C HIS A 202 -1.03 -10.19 -19.03
N SER A 203 -1.71 -9.04 -19.06
CA SER A 203 -2.89 -8.79 -18.23
C SER A 203 -4.10 -9.60 -18.68
N ARG A 204 -4.29 -9.71 -19.99
CA ARG A 204 -5.35 -10.53 -20.61
C ARG A 204 -5.22 -12.00 -20.20
N GLU A 205 -4.02 -12.58 -20.28
CA GLU A 205 -3.76 -13.97 -19.89
C GLU A 205 -4.10 -14.22 -18.42
N ARG A 206 -3.73 -13.32 -17.52
CA ARG A 206 -4.06 -13.41 -16.08
C ARG A 206 -5.57 -13.41 -15.84
N ILE A 207 -6.31 -12.52 -16.50
CA ILE A 207 -7.77 -12.41 -16.38
C ILE A 207 -8.45 -13.65 -16.98
N LEU A 208 -8.06 -14.06 -18.19
CA LEU A 208 -8.67 -15.21 -18.86
C LEU A 208 -8.38 -16.52 -18.11
N SER A 209 -7.16 -16.73 -17.60
CA SER A 209 -6.84 -17.91 -16.79
C SER A 209 -7.67 -17.96 -15.51
N PHE A 210 -7.88 -16.81 -14.86
CA PHE A 210 -8.73 -16.72 -13.69
C PHE A 210 -10.20 -17.04 -14.01
N ILE A 211 -10.76 -16.43 -15.07
CA ILE A 211 -12.15 -16.70 -15.49
C ILE A 211 -12.34 -18.17 -15.85
N ASN A 212 -11.41 -18.76 -16.62
CA ASN A 212 -11.47 -20.16 -17.00
C ASN A 212 -11.42 -21.11 -15.80
N SER A 213 -10.59 -20.79 -14.79
CA SER A 213 -10.50 -21.59 -13.57
C SER A 213 -11.80 -21.56 -12.75
N VAL A 214 -12.47 -20.40 -12.69
CA VAL A 214 -13.73 -20.24 -11.95
C VAL A 214 -14.92 -20.87 -12.67
N GLN A 215 -15.00 -20.72 -14.02
CA GLN A 215 -16.17 -21.16 -14.79
C GLN A 215 -16.13 -22.65 -15.19
N HIS A 216 -14.96 -23.17 -15.48
CA HIS A 216 -14.83 -24.50 -16.07
C HIS A 216 -14.05 -25.49 -15.22
N GLY A 217 -13.68 -25.12 -13.98
CA GLY A 217 -12.78 -25.92 -13.16
C GLY A 217 -11.41 -26.16 -13.80
N GLY A 218 -11.03 -25.24 -14.73
CA GLY A 218 -9.77 -25.31 -15.45
C GLY A 218 -8.56 -25.09 -14.52
N ASP A 219 -7.36 -25.33 -15.04
CA ASP A 219 -6.14 -25.13 -14.27
C ASP A 219 -5.97 -23.67 -13.88
N LEU A 220 -5.82 -23.44 -12.56
CA LEU A 220 -5.40 -22.15 -12.01
C LEU A 220 -4.05 -21.75 -12.61
N ASN A 221 -3.80 -20.45 -12.67
CA ASN A 221 -2.46 -19.95 -12.96
C ASN A 221 -1.44 -20.68 -12.07
N PHE A 222 -0.33 -21.12 -12.67
CA PHE A 222 0.68 -21.93 -11.98
C PHE A 222 1.10 -21.35 -10.63
N GLN A 223 1.32 -20.03 -10.55
CA GLN A 223 1.69 -19.35 -9.29
C GLN A 223 0.60 -19.48 -8.22
N VAL A 224 -0.67 -19.27 -8.58
CA VAL A 224 -1.80 -19.41 -7.64
C VAL A 224 -1.95 -20.85 -7.17
N LYS A 225 -1.78 -21.82 -8.08
CA LYS A 225 -1.83 -23.24 -7.75
C LYS A 225 -0.75 -23.61 -6.72
N GLN A 226 0.48 -23.16 -6.94
CA GLN A 226 1.58 -23.38 -5.98
C GLN A 226 1.36 -22.66 -4.65
N ALA A 227 0.84 -21.44 -4.68
CA ALA A 227 0.48 -20.69 -3.47
C ALA A 227 -0.57 -21.42 -2.63
N LEU A 228 -1.61 -22.00 -3.27
CA LEU A 228 -2.62 -22.80 -2.59
C LEU A 228 -2.06 -24.11 -2.01
N TYR A 229 -1.11 -24.75 -2.71
CA TYR A 229 -0.42 -25.93 -2.17
C TYR A 229 0.40 -25.57 -0.92
N GLY A 230 1.11 -24.41 -0.94
CA GLY A 230 1.83 -23.92 0.24
C GLY A 230 0.90 -23.68 1.41
N LEU A 231 -0.17 -22.90 1.20
CA LEU A 231 -1.16 -22.62 2.24
C LEU A 231 -1.81 -23.90 2.79
N GLY A 232 -2.12 -24.87 1.90
CA GLY A 232 -2.71 -26.15 2.30
C GLY A 232 -1.73 -27.02 3.11
N SER A 233 -0.46 -27.07 2.72
CA SER A 233 0.57 -27.84 3.44
C SER A 233 0.90 -27.26 4.81
N GLY A 234 0.72 -25.94 5.00
CA GLY A 234 0.94 -25.28 6.29
C GLY A 234 -0.04 -25.70 7.39
N GLY A 235 -1.24 -26.20 7.05
CA GLY A 235 -2.25 -26.62 8.03
C GLY A 235 -2.57 -25.51 9.05
N LEU A 236 -2.76 -25.89 10.32
CA LEU A 236 -3.10 -24.93 11.38
C LEU A 236 -1.87 -24.21 11.95
N THR A 237 -0.76 -24.89 12.14
CA THR A 237 0.41 -24.38 12.89
C THR A 237 1.66 -24.18 12.03
N GLY A 238 1.59 -24.52 10.75
CA GLY A 238 2.71 -24.41 9.81
C GLY A 238 3.69 -25.57 9.85
N VAL A 239 4.54 -25.63 8.83
CA VAL A 239 5.64 -26.59 8.72
C VAL A 239 6.89 -26.13 9.49
N GLY A 240 6.88 -24.92 10.03
CA GLY A 240 8.00 -24.27 10.71
C GLY A 240 8.75 -23.26 9.83
N ILE A 241 9.31 -22.24 10.48
CA ILE A 241 10.05 -21.16 9.82
C ILE A 241 11.27 -21.74 9.08
N GLY A 242 11.43 -21.39 7.81
CA GLY A 242 12.53 -21.86 6.95
C GLY A 242 12.33 -23.26 6.36
N HIS A 243 11.18 -23.90 6.60
CA HIS A 243 10.88 -25.25 6.08
C HIS A 243 9.85 -25.26 4.94
N SER A 244 9.59 -24.08 4.32
CA SER A 244 8.70 -24.02 3.17
C SER A 244 9.27 -24.77 1.97
N ASN A 245 8.46 -25.69 1.41
CA ASN A 245 8.77 -26.35 0.15
C ASN A 245 8.58 -25.42 -1.04
N GLN A 246 7.59 -24.52 -0.98
CA GLN A 246 7.29 -23.61 -2.09
C GLN A 246 8.38 -22.57 -2.33
N SER A 247 9.16 -22.21 -1.30
CA SER A 247 10.34 -21.34 -1.44
C SER A 247 11.49 -21.99 -2.22
N ASN A 248 11.50 -23.31 -2.37
CA ASN A 248 12.51 -24.09 -3.09
C ASN A 248 12.29 -24.08 -4.62
N LEU A 249 12.06 -22.90 -5.22
CA LEU A 249 11.84 -22.64 -6.66
C LEU A 249 10.53 -23.19 -7.23
N PHE A 250 9.64 -23.76 -6.43
CA PHE A 250 8.32 -24.20 -6.91
C PHE A 250 7.38 -23.00 -7.12
N LEU A 251 7.46 -21.97 -6.26
CA LEU A 251 6.64 -20.77 -6.39
C LEU A 251 7.48 -19.58 -6.88
N PRO A 252 7.30 -19.14 -8.13
CA PRO A 252 7.95 -17.93 -8.63
C PRO A 252 7.52 -16.70 -7.83
N GLU A 253 8.47 -15.75 -7.60
CA GLU A 253 8.27 -14.51 -6.82
C GLU A 253 7.74 -14.78 -5.39
N SER A 254 8.13 -15.92 -4.80
CA SER A 254 7.76 -16.33 -3.44
C SER A 254 8.14 -15.31 -2.36
N TYR A 255 9.25 -14.58 -2.55
CA TYR A 255 9.73 -13.53 -1.65
C TYR A 255 9.09 -12.15 -1.92
N GLY A 256 8.35 -12.00 -3.01
CA GLY A 256 7.68 -10.78 -3.45
C GLY A 256 6.16 -10.86 -3.30
N ASP A 257 5.49 -11.04 -4.43
CA ASP A 257 4.03 -10.95 -4.56
C ASP A 257 3.26 -12.09 -3.88
N PHE A 258 3.92 -13.23 -3.64
CA PHE A 258 3.34 -14.43 -3.04
C PHE A 258 3.89 -14.76 -1.65
N ILE A 259 4.53 -13.80 -0.99
CA ILE A 259 5.13 -14.04 0.35
C ILE A 259 4.09 -14.44 1.39
N PHE A 260 2.83 -14.03 1.24
CA PHE A 260 1.74 -14.46 2.12
C PHE A 260 1.49 -15.97 2.06
N ALA A 261 1.70 -16.60 0.89
CA ALA A 261 1.62 -18.05 0.77
C ALA A 261 2.74 -18.75 1.53
N ILE A 262 3.98 -18.24 1.45
CA ILE A 262 5.12 -18.78 2.22
C ILE A 262 4.89 -18.57 3.72
N LEU A 263 4.42 -17.39 4.12
CA LEU A 263 4.06 -17.11 5.50
C LEU A 263 3.02 -18.13 6.02
N GLY A 264 1.97 -18.38 5.24
CA GLY A 264 0.94 -19.35 5.60
C GLY A 264 1.45 -20.79 5.60
N GLU A 265 2.39 -21.17 4.72
CA GLU A 265 3.04 -22.48 4.76
C GLU A 265 3.91 -22.64 6.02
N GLU A 266 4.75 -21.64 6.35
CA GLU A 266 5.69 -21.73 7.47
C GLU A 266 5.01 -21.57 8.84
N THR A 267 4.01 -20.68 8.97
CA THR A 267 3.35 -20.36 10.25
C THR A 267 1.93 -20.91 10.39
N GLY A 268 1.42 -21.54 9.33
CA GLY A 268 0.07 -22.09 9.27
C GLY A 268 -1.03 -21.05 9.22
N PHE A 269 -2.27 -21.54 9.30
CA PHE A 269 -3.47 -20.69 9.30
C PHE A 269 -3.46 -19.67 10.45
N ILE A 270 -3.02 -20.08 11.64
CA ILE A 270 -2.96 -19.21 12.82
C ILE A 270 -2.04 -18.02 12.55
N GLY A 271 -0.82 -18.24 12.04
CA GLY A 271 0.11 -17.15 11.72
C GLY A 271 -0.40 -16.22 10.63
N ALA A 272 -0.99 -16.77 9.56
CA ALA A 272 -1.58 -15.98 8.49
C ALA A 272 -2.72 -15.07 9.01
N VAL A 273 -3.61 -15.60 9.87
CA VAL A 273 -4.69 -14.82 10.50
C VAL A 273 -4.14 -13.74 11.43
N ILE A 274 -3.14 -14.04 12.26
CA ILE A 274 -2.51 -13.04 13.15
C ILE A 274 -1.96 -11.88 12.34
N VAL A 275 -1.30 -12.13 11.22
CA VAL A 275 -0.76 -11.07 10.35
C VAL A 275 -1.88 -10.22 9.74
N LEU A 276 -2.98 -10.83 9.27
CA LEU A 276 -4.13 -10.07 8.76
C LEU A 276 -4.82 -9.25 9.86
N LEU A 277 -4.93 -9.79 11.08
CA LEU A 277 -5.45 -9.06 12.24
C LEU A 277 -4.53 -7.89 12.65
N ALA A 278 -3.22 -8.02 12.50
CA ALA A 278 -2.30 -6.89 12.71
C ALA A 278 -2.59 -5.76 11.70
N PHE A 279 -2.73 -6.04 10.41
CA PHE A 279 -3.12 -5.02 9.43
C PHE A 279 -4.49 -4.39 9.73
N LEU A 280 -5.46 -5.19 10.15
CA LEU A 280 -6.78 -4.69 10.57
C LEU A 280 -6.66 -3.79 11.81
N PHE A 281 -5.85 -4.15 12.78
CA PHE A 281 -5.60 -3.34 13.97
C PHE A 281 -4.92 -2.01 13.60
N LEU A 282 -3.90 -2.03 12.74
CA LEU A 282 -3.26 -0.81 12.22
C LEU A 282 -4.29 0.12 11.56
N PHE A 283 -5.20 -0.44 10.76
CA PHE A 283 -6.27 0.32 10.13
C PHE A 283 -7.23 0.93 11.16
N ILE A 284 -7.71 0.15 12.14
CA ILE A 284 -8.62 0.63 13.19
C ILE A 284 -7.95 1.73 14.03
N ALA A 285 -6.69 1.54 14.39
CA ALA A 285 -5.90 2.53 15.10
C ALA A 285 -5.72 3.81 14.27
N GLY A 286 -5.44 3.66 12.98
CA GLY A 286 -5.35 4.77 12.03
C GLY A 286 -6.69 5.50 11.83
N LEU A 287 -7.81 4.78 11.77
CA LEU A 287 -9.16 5.38 11.76
C LEU A 287 -9.42 6.22 13.03
N TYR A 288 -9.01 5.72 14.17
CA TYR A 288 -9.18 6.47 15.42
C TYR A 288 -8.33 7.74 15.45
N ILE A 289 -7.07 7.67 14.96
CA ILE A 289 -6.20 8.83 14.79
C ILE A 289 -6.83 9.84 13.82
N SER A 290 -7.28 9.36 12.67
CA SER A 290 -7.96 10.15 11.65
C SER A 290 -9.16 10.91 12.23
N LYS A 291 -10.08 10.21 12.90
CA LYS A 291 -11.25 10.83 13.54
C LYS A 291 -10.92 11.94 14.56
N LYS A 292 -9.77 11.84 15.21
CA LYS A 292 -9.32 12.79 16.24
C LYS A 292 -8.39 13.87 15.68
N ALA A 293 -8.11 13.87 14.38
CA ALA A 293 -7.26 14.87 13.78
C ALA A 293 -7.89 16.26 13.85
N LYS A 294 -7.03 17.26 14.06
CA LYS A 294 -7.39 18.66 14.30
C LYS A 294 -8.17 19.29 13.13
N ASP A 295 -7.82 18.91 11.91
CA ASP A 295 -8.36 19.48 10.68
C ASP A 295 -8.83 18.39 9.70
N LYS A 296 -9.58 18.79 8.68
CA LYS A 296 -10.10 17.86 7.66
C LYS A 296 -8.99 17.24 6.82
N PHE A 297 -7.89 17.95 6.59
CA PHE A 297 -6.73 17.44 5.90
C PHE A 297 -6.12 16.24 6.64
N GLY A 298 -5.78 16.40 7.92
CA GLY A 298 -5.27 15.31 8.76
C GLY A 298 -6.24 14.13 8.88
N GLN A 299 -7.56 14.41 8.94
CA GLN A 299 -8.59 13.36 8.94
C GLN A 299 -8.52 12.53 7.66
N MET A 300 -8.52 13.16 6.50
CA MET A 300 -8.52 12.46 5.20
C MET A 300 -7.18 11.81 4.90
N LEU A 301 -6.08 12.44 5.28
CA LEU A 301 -4.74 11.89 5.11
C LEU A 301 -4.53 10.64 5.97
N GLY A 302 -4.87 10.70 7.26
CA GLY A 302 -4.77 9.56 8.17
C GLY A 302 -5.65 8.39 7.73
N PHE A 303 -6.90 8.67 7.29
CA PHE A 303 -7.78 7.67 6.71
C PHE A 303 -7.18 7.06 5.44
N GLY A 304 -6.75 7.88 4.49
CA GLY A 304 -6.23 7.44 3.21
C GLY A 304 -5.00 6.54 3.34
N ILE A 305 -4.06 6.90 4.21
CA ILE A 305 -2.88 6.09 4.50
C ILE A 305 -3.28 4.74 5.10
N SER A 306 -4.08 4.75 6.16
CA SER A 306 -4.46 3.52 6.88
C SER A 306 -5.28 2.57 6.00
N PHE A 307 -6.23 3.11 5.23
CA PHE A 307 -7.04 2.36 4.28
C PHE A 307 -6.20 1.78 3.14
N SER A 308 -5.23 2.54 2.63
CA SER A 308 -4.31 2.07 1.60
C SER A 308 -3.52 0.85 2.08
N ILE A 309 -2.90 0.92 3.26
CA ILE A 309 -2.10 -0.18 3.82
C ILE A 309 -2.95 -1.45 3.97
N LEU A 310 -4.13 -1.34 4.57
CA LEU A 310 -5.04 -2.49 4.72
C LEU A 310 -5.44 -3.08 3.37
N THR A 311 -5.79 -2.23 2.40
CA THR A 311 -6.22 -2.67 1.07
C THR A 311 -5.12 -3.45 0.34
N TYR A 312 -3.87 -2.98 0.41
CA TYR A 312 -2.72 -3.72 -0.15
C TYR A 312 -2.55 -5.08 0.51
N ALA A 313 -2.67 -5.18 1.84
CA ALA A 313 -2.56 -6.44 2.55
C ALA A 313 -3.67 -7.42 2.17
N LEU A 314 -4.92 -6.95 2.11
CA LEU A 314 -6.07 -7.77 1.73
C LEU A 314 -5.98 -8.25 0.27
N VAL A 315 -5.55 -7.38 -0.66
CA VAL A 315 -5.38 -7.74 -2.06
C VAL A 315 -4.29 -8.80 -2.21
N ASN A 316 -3.13 -8.64 -1.56
CA ASN A 316 -2.06 -9.65 -1.60
C ASN A 316 -2.52 -11.01 -1.07
N ALA A 317 -3.19 -11.03 0.09
CA ALA A 317 -3.75 -12.25 0.66
C ALA A 317 -4.82 -12.87 -0.27
N SER A 318 -5.70 -12.05 -0.87
CA SER A 318 -6.75 -12.51 -1.80
C SER A 318 -6.17 -13.15 -3.07
N VAL A 319 -5.05 -12.63 -3.58
CA VAL A 319 -4.31 -13.25 -4.69
C VAL A 319 -3.75 -14.61 -4.28
N ALA A 320 -3.10 -14.69 -3.11
CA ALA A 320 -2.48 -15.92 -2.63
C ALA A 320 -3.47 -17.05 -2.40
N ILE A 321 -4.71 -16.73 -1.98
CA ILE A 321 -5.80 -17.72 -1.81
C ILE A 321 -6.69 -17.89 -3.07
N GLY A 322 -6.31 -17.28 -4.19
CA GLY A 322 -7.00 -17.46 -5.47
C GLY A 322 -8.37 -16.81 -5.59
N LEU A 323 -8.71 -15.81 -4.73
CA LEU A 323 -10.00 -15.08 -4.80
C LEU A 323 -10.04 -14.03 -5.92
N ILE A 324 -8.89 -13.52 -6.32
CA ILE A 324 -8.77 -12.52 -7.41
C ILE A 324 -7.59 -12.89 -8.32
N PRO A 325 -7.56 -12.40 -9.58
CA PRO A 325 -6.43 -12.62 -10.48
C PRO A 325 -5.11 -12.12 -9.89
N THR A 326 -3.99 -12.66 -10.34
CA THR A 326 -2.65 -12.24 -9.90
C THR A 326 -2.40 -10.78 -10.23
N THR A 327 -2.03 -9.98 -9.20
CA THR A 327 -1.90 -8.52 -9.32
C THR A 327 -0.46 -8.03 -9.35
N GLY A 328 0.48 -8.77 -8.76
CA GLY A 328 1.87 -8.32 -8.63
C GLY A 328 2.05 -7.22 -7.55
N LEU A 329 1.16 -7.17 -6.57
CA LEU A 329 1.19 -6.20 -5.48
C LEU A 329 1.85 -6.80 -4.24
N PRO A 330 2.87 -6.16 -3.66
CA PRO A 330 3.56 -6.70 -2.49
C PRO A 330 2.71 -6.57 -1.23
N LEU A 331 2.92 -7.46 -0.26
CA LEU A 331 2.38 -7.35 1.08
C LEU A 331 3.13 -6.24 1.84
N PRO A 332 2.45 -5.19 2.36
CA PRO A 332 3.12 -4.10 3.06
C PRO A 332 4.02 -4.58 4.19
N PHE A 333 5.19 -3.96 4.36
CA PHE A 333 6.19 -4.23 5.39
C PHE A 333 6.84 -5.62 5.35
N ILE A 334 6.24 -6.59 4.66
CA ILE A 334 6.68 -8.01 4.70
C ILE A 334 7.36 -8.43 3.40
N SER A 335 6.80 -8.09 2.23
CA SER A 335 7.36 -8.48 0.94
C SER A 335 8.72 -7.87 0.65
N TYR A 336 9.55 -8.59 -0.09
CA TYR A 336 10.71 -8.01 -0.72
C TYR A 336 10.31 -6.86 -1.63
N GLY A 337 10.63 -5.66 -1.24
CA GLY A 337 10.32 -4.44 -1.99
C GLY A 337 11.39 -3.39 -1.73
N GLY A 338 11.68 -2.56 -2.74
CA GLY A 338 12.57 -1.43 -2.57
C GLY A 338 11.81 -0.20 -2.12
N THR A 339 11.26 0.48 -3.11
CA THR A 339 10.51 1.73 -2.95
C THR A 339 9.27 1.56 -2.08
N SER A 340 8.54 0.45 -2.25
CA SER A 340 7.30 0.18 -1.52
C SER A 340 7.54 0.13 -0.01
N MET A 341 8.58 -0.60 0.45
CA MET A 341 8.94 -0.68 1.88
C MET A 341 9.20 0.70 2.48
N ILE A 342 10.02 1.51 1.81
CA ILE A 342 10.41 2.85 2.30
C ILE A 342 9.17 3.75 2.37
N LEU A 343 8.32 3.75 1.34
CA LEU A 343 7.14 4.62 1.29
C LEU A 343 6.02 4.18 2.24
N MET A 344 5.86 2.87 2.48
CA MET A 344 4.93 2.39 3.50
C MET A 344 5.39 2.80 4.90
N CYS A 345 6.68 2.68 5.22
CA CYS A 345 7.25 3.16 6.48
C CYS A 345 7.11 4.68 6.63
N MET A 346 7.40 5.46 5.56
CA MET A 346 7.17 6.90 5.50
C MET A 346 5.70 7.26 5.77
N SER A 347 4.76 6.55 5.16
CA SER A 347 3.32 6.76 5.36
C SER A 347 2.91 6.55 6.81
N VAL A 348 3.45 5.50 7.47
CA VAL A 348 3.21 5.29 8.90
C VAL A 348 3.86 6.40 9.74
N GLY A 349 5.05 6.89 9.37
CA GLY A 349 5.66 8.05 10.03
C GLY A 349 4.75 9.27 10.02
N ILE A 350 4.11 9.57 8.87
CA ILE A 350 3.11 10.64 8.77
C ILE A 350 1.91 10.38 9.69
N LEU A 351 1.41 9.15 9.73
CA LEU A 351 0.28 8.77 10.61
C LEU A 351 0.63 8.94 12.10
N VAL A 352 1.85 8.57 12.50
CA VAL A 352 2.39 8.80 13.85
C VAL A 352 2.46 10.29 14.16
N ASN A 353 2.92 11.12 13.22
CA ASN A 353 2.96 12.58 13.39
C ASN A 353 1.56 13.15 13.63
N ILE A 354 0.56 12.78 12.82
CA ILE A 354 -0.84 13.20 13.03
C ILE A 354 -1.30 12.86 14.46
N ALA A 355 -0.98 11.65 14.95
CA ALA A 355 -1.37 11.22 16.27
C ALA A 355 -0.68 12.01 17.41
N VAL A 356 0.59 12.36 17.22
CA VAL A 356 1.36 13.14 18.20
C VAL A 356 0.87 14.59 18.26
N THR A 357 0.68 15.23 17.10
CA THR A 357 0.19 16.61 16.99
C THR A 357 -1.18 16.77 17.65
N ASN A 358 -2.11 15.84 17.40
CA ASN A 358 -3.43 15.82 18.04
C ASN A 358 -3.34 15.66 19.56
N SER A 359 -2.32 14.98 20.07
CA SER A 359 -2.11 14.84 21.52
C SER A 359 -1.65 16.13 22.19
N ILE A 360 -0.95 16.99 21.47
CA ILE A 360 -0.47 18.27 21.96
C ILE A 360 -1.63 19.28 21.99
N SER A 361 -2.37 19.39 20.90
CA SER A 361 -3.52 20.30 20.78
C SER A 361 -4.60 20.04 21.84
N ASN A 362 -4.92 18.77 22.14
CA ASN A 362 -5.90 18.46 23.19
C ASN A 362 -5.41 18.89 24.59
N LYS A 363 -4.11 18.80 24.86
CA LYS A 363 -3.58 19.26 26.15
C LYS A 363 -3.62 20.78 26.29
N GLU A 364 -3.34 21.52 25.21
CA GLU A 364 -3.43 22.99 25.23
C GLU A 364 -4.87 23.45 25.48
N ASN A 365 -5.86 22.80 24.87
CA ASN A 365 -7.28 23.10 25.11
C ASN A 365 -7.69 22.78 26.58
N ASP A 366 -7.23 21.66 27.14
CA ASP A 366 -7.50 21.30 28.53
C ASP A 366 -6.89 22.31 29.53
N PHE A 367 -5.76 22.94 29.19
CA PHE A 367 -5.15 23.99 30.02
C PHE A 367 -5.91 25.34 29.95
N ILE A 368 -6.47 25.67 28.76
CA ILE A 368 -7.23 26.92 28.55
C ILE A 368 -8.62 26.85 29.21
N GLU A 369 -9.21 25.66 29.31
CA GLU A 369 -10.53 25.44 29.94
C GLU A 369 -10.48 25.32 31.47
N GLN A 370 -9.30 25.26 32.12
CA GLN A 370 -9.22 25.30 33.54
C GLN A 370 -9.56 26.71 34.06
N PRO A 371 -10.63 26.91 34.85
CA PRO A 371 -10.95 28.21 35.39
C PRO A 371 -9.77 28.68 36.28
N ILE A 372 -9.32 29.91 36.05
CA ILE A 372 -8.39 30.59 36.97
C ILE A 372 -9.11 30.72 38.29
N ILE A 373 -8.82 29.85 39.24
CA ILE A 373 -9.23 30.04 40.61
C ILE A 373 -8.37 31.19 41.11
N LEU A 374 -8.94 32.42 41.11
CA LEU A 374 -8.39 33.51 41.83
C LEU A 374 -8.62 33.18 43.31
N ASP A 375 -7.58 32.80 44.01
CA ASP A 375 -7.60 32.78 45.47
C ASP A 375 -7.83 34.23 45.93
N GLU A 376 -9.07 34.54 46.30
CA GLU A 376 -9.42 35.76 47.02
C GLU A 376 -8.96 35.56 48.46
N ASP A 377 -7.77 36.13 48.81
CA ASP A 377 -7.32 36.36 50.16
C ASP A 377 -7.90 37.71 50.72
#